data_17226b397d9eeb64cd078513f8ab56b5
#
_entry.id   17226b397d9eeb64cd078513f8ab56b5
#
_cell.length_a   1.000
_cell.length_b   1.000
_cell.length_c   1.000
_cell.angle_alpha   90.00
_cell.angle_beta   90.00
_cell.angle_gamma   90.00
#
_symmetry.space_group_name_H-M   'P 1'
#
loop_
_entity.id
_entity.type
_entity.pdbx_description
1 polymer ?
#
loop_
_entity_poly.entity_id
_entity_poly.type
_entity_poly.pdbx_seq_one_letter_code
_entity_poly.pdbx_strand_id
1 'polypeptide(L)'
;MLNFLKIKSLGARIIAINLIGLIFLGTGFLFVDKSQNNLIESRKEALILQANLIAFSFTLNAQSVNQEVNNIDNLFLTQNWTSTKIARTQIFNENLQEIFDSRDFEEETIEQNRKKSFFSGLLKSFQTLFDRDAPILPKEGYSIDNIKKSFTGVTTASEYKLENGGITVHVSIPLERNSLKKEVLLLSTNEGDIGRIIKEERKRFLRAFLIALSVSLFLSISLSGTIARPLNRLAKAAEGVSDAGIGEIPSMDTRNDEIGGLAKSVRRMTGALQDRVKSVEAFAADVAHELKNPLTSLQSAIETLQISNEEEERKQLTKIAFKDLKRLDRLISDIASSSRLEVELAKGEFEEIDIRDVLESVIEVTRTNISKKLEIDVRLNIPKSEIRVLGIGDRIAQVFYNLVDNALSFSKSGSSIEINAWTTKKEAIIEVKDQGPGIPKENLGRIFERFYTYRPEEKSFGNNSGLGLSICKQIIKSLNGTIIATNRAEGGASFTIMLPLQN
;
A
#
# COMPACT_ATOMS: atom_id res chain seq x y z
N MET A 1 25.33 -4.50 1.69
CA MET A 1 24.22 -3.52 1.71
C MET A 1 22.90 -4.09 1.16
N LEU A 2 22.87 -5.22 0.44
CA LEU A 2 21.68 -5.76 -0.26
C LEU A 2 20.79 -6.72 0.58
N ASN A 3 21.20 -7.16 1.75
CA ASN A 3 20.40 -8.08 2.58
C ASN A 3 19.30 -7.39 3.43
N PHE A 4 19.29 -6.07 3.52
CA PHE A 4 18.25 -5.28 4.21
C PHE A 4 16.88 -5.34 3.52
N LEU A 5 16.83 -5.68 2.22
CA LEU A 5 15.60 -5.78 1.44
C LEU A 5 14.78 -7.07 1.71
N LYS A 6 15.32 -8.03 2.46
CA LYS A 6 14.61 -9.28 2.84
C LYS A 6 13.72 -9.15 4.08
N ILE A 7 13.60 -7.97 4.66
CA ILE A 7 12.70 -7.74 5.79
C ILE A 7 11.25 -7.86 5.30
N LYS A 8 10.54 -8.90 5.71
CA LYS A 8 9.17 -9.22 5.24
C LYS A 8 8.11 -8.20 5.68
N SER A 9 8.32 -7.47 6.76
CA SER A 9 7.36 -6.52 7.31
C SER A 9 7.60 -5.09 6.81
N LEU A 10 6.55 -4.42 6.30
CA LEU A 10 6.59 -3.02 5.89
C LEU A 10 7.03 -2.11 7.04
N GLY A 11 6.55 -2.35 8.26
CA GLY A 11 6.96 -1.62 9.46
C GLY A 11 8.46 -1.75 9.76
N ALA A 12 9.02 -2.95 9.61
CA ALA A 12 10.45 -3.18 9.80
C ALA A 12 11.32 -2.51 8.71
N ARG A 13 10.83 -2.38 7.46
CA ARG A 13 11.51 -1.60 6.41
C ARG A 13 11.53 -0.11 6.74
N ILE A 14 10.43 0.44 7.25
CA ILE A 14 10.35 1.83 7.69
C ILE A 14 11.35 2.10 8.82
N ILE A 15 11.41 1.22 9.82
CA ILE A 15 12.38 1.31 10.91
C ILE A 15 13.82 1.22 10.38
N ALA A 16 14.10 0.32 9.44
CA ALA A 16 15.44 0.17 8.84
C ALA A 16 15.88 1.41 8.06
N ILE A 17 14.99 2.05 7.30
CA ILE A 17 15.27 3.31 6.59
C ILE A 17 15.58 4.44 7.59
N ASN A 18 14.83 4.53 8.69
CA ASN A 18 15.07 5.51 9.74
C ASN A 18 16.39 5.25 10.49
N LEU A 19 16.78 3.99 10.66
CA LEU A 19 18.08 3.61 11.22
C LEU A 19 19.25 4.08 10.34
N ILE A 20 19.11 4.01 9.01
CA ILE A 20 20.10 4.54 8.06
C ILE A 20 20.23 6.07 8.24
N GLY A 21 19.12 6.79 8.39
CA GLY A 21 19.13 8.22 8.72
C GLY A 21 19.86 8.52 10.03
N LEU A 22 19.69 7.67 11.04
CA LEU A 22 20.36 7.77 12.34
C LEU A 22 21.86 7.52 12.22
N ILE A 23 22.30 6.57 11.41
CA ILE A 23 23.73 6.30 11.11
C ILE A 23 24.35 7.52 10.39
N PHE A 24 23.64 8.12 9.45
CA PHE A 24 24.11 9.31 8.75
C PHE A 24 24.29 10.51 9.69
N LEU A 25 23.37 10.67 10.66
CA LEU A 25 23.49 11.67 11.70
C LEU A 25 24.64 11.37 12.68
N GLY A 26 24.89 10.08 12.99
CA GLY A 26 26.03 9.65 13.79
C GLY A 26 27.37 9.93 13.11
N THR A 27 27.47 9.74 11.79
CA THR A 27 28.69 10.08 11.02
C THR A 27 28.93 11.59 10.96
N GLY A 28 27.89 12.41 10.97
CA GLY A 28 27.99 13.87 11.10
C GLY A 28 28.64 14.31 12.41
N PHE A 29 28.46 13.55 13.49
CA PHE A 29 29.13 13.79 14.76
C PHE A 29 30.65 13.59 14.68
N LEU A 30 31.11 12.56 13.94
CA LEU A 30 32.53 12.35 13.65
C LEU A 30 33.12 13.49 12.82
N PHE A 31 32.32 14.13 11.99
CA PHE A 31 32.74 15.32 11.24
C PHE A 31 32.99 16.52 12.15
N VAL A 32 32.22 16.68 13.24
CA VAL A 32 32.44 17.74 14.23
C VAL A 32 33.80 17.58 14.93
N ASP A 33 34.20 16.34 15.21
CA ASP A 33 35.51 16.07 15.83
C ASP A 33 36.67 16.45 14.88
N LYS A 34 36.55 16.14 13.58
CA LYS A 34 37.51 16.59 12.57
C LYS A 34 37.57 18.12 12.44
N SER A 35 36.43 18.79 12.55
CA SER A 35 36.33 20.25 12.53
C SER A 35 37.08 20.90 13.73
N GLN A 36 37.05 20.25 14.90
CA GLN A 36 37.80 20.73 16.07
C GLN A 36 39.30 20.68 15.87
N ASN A 37 39.82 19.60 15.26
CA ASN A 37 41.24 19.48 14.94
C ASN A 37 41.71 20.61 14.02
N ASN A 38 40.89 20.88 12.97
CA ASN A 38 41.18 21.97 12.05
C ASN A 38 41.15 23.35 12.73
N LEU A 39 40.21 23.55 13.67
CA LEU A 39 40.13 24.80 14.44
C LEU A 39 41.38 25.02 15.32
N ILE A 40 41.87 23.99 16.00
CA ILE A 40 43.06 24.06 16.83
C ILE A 40 44.31 24.34 16.00
N GLU A 41 44.46 23.62 14.86
CA GLU A 41 45.61 23.88 13.93
C GLU A 41 45.53 25.30 13.36
N SER A 42 44.39 25.78 12.93
CA SER A 42 44.23 27.16 12.46
C SER A 42 44.57 28.19 13.55
N ARG A 43 44.22 27.90 14.81
CA ARG A 43 44.64 28.77 15.95
C ARG A 43 46.11 28.73 16.25
N LYS A 44 46.78 27.58 16.13
CA LYS A 44 48.26 27.48 16.22
C LYS A 44 48.90 28.34 15.15
N GLU A 45 48.53 28.19 13.88
CA GLU A 45 49.06 28.97 12.77
C GLU A 45 48.87 30.48 13.00
N ALA A 46 47.66 30.89 13.41
CA ALA A 46 47.38 32.30 13.72
C ALA A 46 48.23 32.84 14.86
N LEU A 47 48.43 32.07 15.93
CA LEU A 47 49.29 32.47 17.06
C LEU A 47 50.78 32.54 16.66
N ILE A 48 51.28 31.60 15.82
CA ILE A 48 52.65 31.64 15.28
C ILE A 48 52.86 32.91 14.47
N LEU A 49 51.89 33.22 13.57
CA LEU A 49 51.97 34.44 12.76
C LEU A 49 51.95 35.68 13.65
N GLN A 50 51.07 35.74 14.64
CA GLN A 50 50.97 36.84 15.59
C GLN A 50 52.25 37.01 16.42
N ALA A 51 52.78 35.88 16.91
CA ALA A 51 54.03 35.84 17.66
C ALA A 51 55.21 36.38 16.84
N ASN A 52 55.32 35.96 15.59
CA ASN A 52 56.37 36.45 14.67
C ASN A 52 56.24 37.96 14.37
N LEU A 53 54.99 38.45 14.20
CA LEU A 53 54.78 39.89 14.02
C LEU A 53 55.16 40.69 15.24
N ILE A 54 54.88 40.19 16.44
CA ILE A 54 55.27 40.80 17.69
C ILE A 54 56.82 40.81 17.77
N ALA A 55 57.49 39.67 17.57
CA ALA A 55 58.92 39.57 17.62
C ALA A 55 59.63 40.50 16.63
N PHE A 56 59.10 40.55 15.39
CA PHE A 56 59.63 41.46 14.37
C PHE A 56 59.54 42.94 14.75
N SER A 57 58.44 43.32 15.37
CA SER A 57 58.25 44.71 15.83
C SER A 57 59.24 45.08 16.97
N PHE A 58 59.57 44.15 17.85
CA PHE A 58 60.58 44.34 18.88
C PHE A 58 61.98 44.53 18.26
N THR A 59 62.31 43.76 17.22
CA THR A 59 63.60 43.86 16.50
C THR A 59 63.75 45.19 15.78
N LEU A 60 62.71 45.68 15.12
CA LEU A 60 62.71 46.99 14.44
C LEU A 60 62.86 48.15 15.42
N ASN A 61 62.16 48.11 16.54
CA ASN A 61 62.25 49.18 17.51
C ASN A 61 63.58 49.19 18.24
N ALA A 62 64.25 48.04 18.47
CA ALA A 62 65.58 47.96 19.02
C ALA A 62 66.66 48.59 18.12
N GLN A 63 66.44 48.60 16.81
CA GLN A 63 67.36 49.21 15.83
C GLN A 63 67.15 50.74 15.67
N SER A 64 65.97 51.27 15.99
CA SER A 64 65.63 52.65 15.73
C SER A 64 65.87 53.63 16.92
N VAL A 65 66.05 53.10 18.13
CA VAL A 65 66.16 53.93 19.35
C VAL A 65 67.52 53.69 20.04
N ASN A 66 68.46 54.57 19.80
CA ASN A 66 69.74 54.61 20.47
C ASN A 66 69.70 55.11 21.95
N GLN A 67 68.55 54.99 22.63
CA GLN A 67 68.33 55.33 24.03
C GLN A 67 67.80 54.13 24.80
N GLU A 68 68.39 53.96 25.99
CA GLU A 68 67.98 52.97 26.97
C GLU A 68 66.48 53.01 27.25
N VAL A 69 65.68 52.31 26.44
CA VAL A 69 64.29 52.00 26.86
C VAL A 69 64.36 50.78 27.77
N ASN A 70 64.64 51.10 29.05
CA ASN A 70 64.68 50.10 30.16
C ASN A 70 63.31 49.63 30.58
N ASN A 71 62.23 50.03 29.91
CA ASN A 71 60.89 49.72 30.37
C ASN A 71 60.08 49.05 29.25
N ILE A 72 60.05 47.69 29.24
CA ILE A 72 59.22 46.83 28.36
C ILE A 72 57.74 47.25 28.44
N ASP A 73 57.29 47.65 29.67
CA ASP A 73 55.92 48.07 29.93
C ASP A 73 55.50 49.29 29.09
N ASN A 74 56.37 50.28 28.89
CA ASN A 74 56.08 51.45 28.10
C ASN A 74 56.01 51.11 26.58
N LEU A 75 56.69 50.09 26.10
CA LEU A 75 56.64 49.66 24.69
C LEU A 75 55.33 48.96 24.35
N PHE A 76 54.82 48.14 25.28
CA PHE A 76 53.51 47.49 25.18
C PHE A 76 52.37 48.49 25.30
N LEU A 77 52.44 49.43 26.24
CA LEU A 77 51.40 50.43 26.43
C LEU A 77 51.30 51.43 25.26
N THR A 78 52.43 51.81 24.65
CA THR A 78 52.43 52.79 23.54
C THR A 78 51.95 52.22 22.20
N GLN A 79 51.99 50.93 22.01
CA GLN A 79 51.61 50.29 20.74
C GLN A 79 50.20 49.66 20.73
N ASN A 80 49.35 49.89 21.73
CA ASN A 80 48.02 49.27 21.84
C ASN A 80 47.98 47.74 21.72
N TRP A 81 49.09 47.06 22.04
CA TRP A 81 49.19 45.59 21.98
C TRP A 81 48.37 44.92 23.08
N THR A 82 48.08 45.65 24.15
CA THR A 82 47.17 45.21 25.24
C THR A 82 45.73 45.09 24.75
N SER A 83 45.38 45.68 23.61
CA SER A 83 43.98 45.67 23.12
C SER A 83 43.63 44.44 22.30
N THR A 84 44.59 43.56 21.97
CA THR A 84 44.27 42.28 21.34
C THR A 84 43.84 41.28 22.41
N LYS A 85 42.57 41.32 22.82
CA LYS A 85 41.90 40.34 23.71
C LYS A 85 41.98 38.87 23.22
N ILE A 86 42.90 38.53 22.35
CA ILE A 86 42.93 37.25 21.62
C ILE A 86 43.95 36.28 22.21
N ALA A 87 45.08 36.78 22.80
CA ALA A 87 46.14 35.96 23.34
C ALA A 87 46.83 36.62 24.55
N ARG A 88 47.13 35.81 25.56
CA ARG A 88 47.98 36.21 26.66
C ARG A 88 49.43 36.23 26.18
N THR A 89 50.12 37.29 26.48
CA THR A 89 51.54 37.52 26.09
C THR A 89 52.40 37.53 27.30
N GLN A 90 53.45 36.69 27.32
CA GLN A 90 54.46 36.63 28.41
C GLN A 90 55.87 36.68 27.82
N ILE A 91 56.80 37.28 28.53
CA ILE A 91 58.22 37.32 28.12
C ILE A 91 59.07 36.76 29.24
N PHE A 92 60.00 35.88 28.88
CA PHE A 92 60.92 35.20 29.80
C PHE A 92 62.38 35.55 29.50
N ASN A 93 63.21 35.72 30.56
CA ASN A 93 64.66 35.89 30.49
C ASN A 93 65.39 34.51 30.44
N GLU A 94 66.72 34.50 30.25
CA GLU A 94 67.55 33.29 30.29
C GLU A 94 67.50 32.49 31.59
N ASN A 95 67.14 33.16 32.72
CA ASN A 95 66.96 32.52 34.03
C ASN A 95 65.56 31.94 34.22
N LEU A 96 64.72 31.90 33.15
CA LEU A 96 63.35 31.45 33.15
C LEU A 96 62.43 32.30 34.08
N GLN A 97 62.82 33.55 34.39
CA GLN A 97 62.01 34.48 35.13
C GLN A 97 61.07 35.22 34.15
N GLU A 98 59.81 35.31 34.52
CA GLU A 98 58.84 36.13 33.81
C GLU A 98 59.14 37.59 33.98
N ILE A 99 59.39 38.33 32.90
CA ILE A 99 59.67 39.73 32.86
C ILE A 99 58.43 40.58 32.63
N PHE A 100 57.47 39.96 31.83
CA PHE A 100 56.23 40.65 31.44
C PHE A 100 55.10 39.64 31.30
N ASP A 101 53.90 40.04 31.83
CA ASP A 101 52.63 39.34 31.58
C ASP A 101 51.53 40.37 31.22
N SER A 102 50.88 40.16 30.09
CA SER A 102 49.77 41.04 29.67
C SER A 102 48.59 41.03 30.59
N ARG A 103 48.44 40.03 31.47
CA ARG A 103 47.37 39.98 32.49
C ARG A 103 47.52 41.01 33.61
N ASP A 104 48.70 41.45 33.88
CA ASP A 104 48.95 42.47 34.97
C ASP A 104 48.29 43.81 34.60
N PHE A 105 47.84 43.97 33.36
CA PHE A 105 47.20 45.17 32.83
C PHE A 105 45.71 44.97 32.49
N GLU A 106 45.07 43.81 32.75
CA GLU A 106 43.65 43.55 32.56
C GLU A 106 42.85 43.77 33.84
N GLU A 107 41.82 44.66 33.82
CA GLU A 107 40.84 44.80 34.89
C GLU A 107 39.98 43.52 35.00
N GLU A 108 39.82 43.00 36.24
CA GLU A 108 39.00 41.82 36.55
C GLU A 108 37.57 41.95 36.05
N THR A 109 37.19 41.12 35.09
CA THR A 109 35.81 40.98 34.63
C THR A 109 35.14 39.81 35.32
N ILE A 110 34.07 40.14 36.03
CA ILE A 110 33.27 39.34 36.95
C ILE A 110 32.74 38.02 36.35
N GLU A 111 32.86 36.95 37.13
CA GLU A 111 32.29 35.62 36.85
C GLU A 111 30.78 35.63 36.75
N GLN A 112 30.21 35.09 35.64
CA GLN A 112 28.78 34.87 35.48
C GLN A 112 28.36 33.48 35.95
N ASN A 113 27.41 33.51 36.85
CA ASN A 113 26.64 32.46 37.51
C ASN A 113 26.17 31.32 36.62
N ARG A 114 26.55 30.07 36.86
CA ARG A 114 26.13 28.87 36.12
C ARG A 114 24.82 28.28 36.68
N LYS A 115 23.73 28.38 35.94
CA LYS A 115 22.56 27.52 36.15
C LYS A 115 22.84 26.09 35.66
N LYS A 116 22.76 25.11 36.58
CA LYS A 116 22.87 23.69 36.27
C LYS A 116 21.66 23.25 35.46
N SER A 117 21.84 22.82 34.22
CA SER A 117 20.80 22.25 33.33
C SER A 117 20.71 20.74 33.55
N PHE A 118 19.49 20.20 33.57
CA PHE A 118 19.17 18.78 33.70
C PHE A 118 19.91 17.87 32.68
N PHE A 119 20.31 18.41 31.52
CA PHE A 119 21.09 17.70 30.50
C PHE A 119 22.58 17.53 30.77
N SER A 120 23.09 18.04 31.92
CA SER A 120 24.52 18.03 32.22
C SER A 120 25.09 16.61 32.42
N GLY A 121 24.30 15.64 32.87
CA GLY A 121 24.72 14.27 33.12
C GLY A 121 24.96 13.48 31.80
N LEU A 122 24.04 13.60 30.87
CA LEU A 122 24.13 12.96 29.56
C LEU A 122 25.28 13.55 28.71
N LEU A 123 25.50 14.88 28.83
CA LEU A 123 26.60 15.56 28.18
C LEU A 123 27.97 15.12 28.72
N LYS A 124 28.08 14.82 30.03
CA LYS A 124 29.32 14.30 30.60
C LYS A 124 29.71 12.93 30.07
N SER A 125 28.76 11.99 29.97
CA SER A 125 29.03 10.66 29.40
C SER A 125 29.39 10.72 27.92
N PHE A 126 28.84 11.68 27.14
CA PHE A 126 29.27 11.94 25.79
C PHE A 126 30.60 12.66 25.67
N GLN A 127 30.99 13.49 26.66
CA GLN A 127 32.28 14.18 26.68
C GLN A 127 33.46 13.23 26.85
N THR A 128 33.31 12.13 27.60
CA THR A 128 34.36 11.13 27.81
C THR A 128 34.68 10.30 26.59
N LEU A 129 33.73 10.17 25.65
CA LEU A 129 33.94 9.45 24.37
C LEU A 129 34.83 10.21 23.36
N PHE A 130 35.07 11.51 23.59
CA PHE A 130 35.78 12.41 22.69
C PHE A 130 36.82 13.22 23.42
N ASP A 131 37.35 12.68 24.51
CA ASP A 131 38.40 13.32 25.28
C ASP A 131 39.74 13.17 24.53
N ARG A 132 40.37 14.28 24.21
CA ARG A 132 41.61 14.32 23.43
C ARG A 132 42.81 14.08 24.40
N ASP A 133 43.76 13.27 23.95
CA ASP A 133 45.02 13.02 24.67
C ASP A 133 45.99 14.20 24.49
N ALA A 134 45.63 15.36 25.03
CA ALA A 134 46.56 16.49 25.16
C ALA A 134 47.18 16.49 26.55
N PRO A 135 48.48 16.83 26.68
CA PRO A 135 49.10 16.94 27.98
C PRO A 135 48.44 17.99 28.86
N ILE A 136 48.35 17.72 30.15
CA ILE A 136 47.77 18.66 31.09
C ILE A 136 48.75 19.84 31.25
N LEU A 137 48.18 21.06 31.28
CA LEU A 137 49.00 22.26 31.48
C LEU A 137 49.69 22.20 32.85
N PRO A 138 51.00 22.43 32.95
CA PRO A 138 51.72 22.52 34.23
C PRO A 138 51.09 23.57 35.16
N LYS A 139 51.27 23.41 36.49
CA LYS A 139 50.73 24.34 37.49
C LYS A 139 51.21 25.77 37.34
N GLU A 140 52.42 25.95 36.76
CA GLU A 140 53.01 27.25 36.48
C GLU A 140 52.26 28.01 35.37
N GLY A 141 51.33 27.31 34.65
CA GLY A 141 50.59 27.90 33.55
C GLY A 141 51.34 27.96 32.22
N TYR A 142 52.51 27.37 32.13
CA TYR A 142 53.33 27.25 30.90
C TYR A 142 54.27 26.05 30.96
N SER A 143 54.79 25.63 29.81
CA SER A 143 55.76 24.53 29.70
C SER A 143 57.19 25.06 29.67
N ILE A 144 57.95 24.76 30.72
CA ILE A 144 59.35 25.13 30.83
C ILE A 144 60.16 24.53 29.70
N ASP A 145 59.89 23.28 29.26
CA ASP A 145 60.60 22.61 28.17
C ASP A 145 60.48 23.32 26.84
N ASN A 146 59.27 23.83 26.53
CA ASN A 146 59.02 24.59 25.30
C ASN A 146 59.75 25.93 25.32
N ILE A 147 59.77 26.61 26.45
CA ILE A 147 60.50 27.86 26.62
C ILE A 147 62.02 27.62 26.45
N LYS A 148 62.57 26.57 27.07
CA LYS A 148 63.98 26.19 26.94
C LYS A 148 64.36 25.89 25.48
N LYS A 149 63.50 25.16 24.75
CA LYS A 149 63.73 24.89 23.30
C LYS A 149 63.74 26.20 22.50
N SER A 150 62.90 27.16 22.85
CA SER A 150 62.88 28.44 22.12
C SER A 150 64.12 29.29 22.38
N PHE A 151 64.82 29.14 23.53
CA PHE A 151 66.12 29.76 23.76
C PHE A 151 67.23 29.21 22.83
N THR A 152 67.03 27.99 22.23
CA THR A 152 67.97 27.43 21.21
C THR A 152 67.63 27.91 19.79
N GLY A 153 66.68 28.84 19.60
CA GLY A 153 66.33 29.41 18.33
C GLY A 153 65.13 28.69 17.65
N VAL A 154 64.47 27.73 18.30
CA VAL A 154 63.40 26.93 17.72
C VAL A 154 62.04 27.48 18.17
N THR A 155 61.16 27.79 17.23
CA THR A 155 59.76 28.08 17.53
C THR A 155 59.03 26.82 17.96
N THR A 156 58.33 26.84 19.08
CA THR A 156 57.50 25.70 19.52
C THR A 156 56.05 26.10 19.60
N ALA A 157 55.16 25.18 19.16
CA ALA A 157 53.71 25.32 19.29
C ALA A 157 53.14 24.04 19.89
N SER A 158 52.45 24.16 21.00
CA SER A 158 51.89 22.99 21.73
C SER A 158 50.48 23.29 22.24
N GLU A 159 49.67 22.23 22.32
CA GLU A 159 48.35 22.30 22.94
C GLU A 159 48.40 21.67 24.33
N TYR A 160 47.62 22.25 25.27
CA TYR A 160 47.53 21.76 26.61
C TYR A 160 46.07 21.71 27.08
N LYS A 161 45.75 20.71 27.91
CA LYS A 161 44.45 20.57 28.54
C LYS A 161 44.46 21.29 29.88
N LEU A 162 43.47 22.11 30.11
CA LEU A 162 43.26 22.78 31.37
C LEU A 162 42.51 21.87 32.38
N GLU A 163 42.70 22.06 33.70
CA GLU A 163 41.98 21.29 34.73
C GLU A 163 40.45 21.35 34.58
N ASN A 164 39.91 22.44 34.05
CA ASN A 164 38.49 22.62 33.77
C ASN A 164 38.03 21.92 32.49
N GLY A 165 38.90 21.15 31.80
CA GLY A 165 38.63 20.43 30.53
C GLY A 165 38.64 21.33 29.30
N GLY A 166 39.15 22.57 29.39
CA GLY A 166 39.40 23.43 28.24
C GLY A 166 40.71 23.08 27.55
N ILE A 167 40.91 23.57 26.32
CA ILE A 167 42.13 23.44 25.56
C ILE A 167 42.75 24.85 25.41
N THR A 168 44.05 24.97 25.65
CA THR A 168 44.84 26.17 25.38
C THR A 168 45.96 25.84 24.44
N VAL A 169 46.32 26.75 23.55
CA VAL A 169 47.43 26.64 22.61
C VAL A 169 48.50 27.64 23.05
N HIS A 170 49.71 27.14 23.19
CA HIS A 170 50.89 27.90 23.56
C HIS A 170 51.88 27.90 22.38
N VAL A 171 52.37 29.10 22.04
CA VAL A 171 53.41 29.31 21.03
C VAL A 171 54.55 30.08 21.71
N SER A 172 55.77 29.51 21.70
CA SER A 172 56.96 30.21 22.16
C SER A 172 57.96 30.42 21.06
N ILE A 173 58.48 31.63 20.94
CA ILE A 173 59.46 32.04 19.93
C ILE A 173 60.62 32.77 20.56
N PRO A 174 61.84 32.61 19.98
CA PRO A 174 62.99 33.39 20.42
C PRO A 174 62.82 34.88 20.09
N LEU A 175 63.21 35.72 20.98
CA LEU A 175 63.19 37.19 20.87
C LEU A 175 64.61 37.74 20.91
N GLU A 176 65.10 38.15 19.75
CA GLU A 176 66.43 38.74 19.63
C GLU A 176 66.32 40.25 19.73
N ARG A 177 66.54 40.77 20.95
CA ARG A 177 66.47 42.19 21.20
C ARG A 177 67.82 42.90 21.19
N ASN A 178 68.90 42.24 21.63
CA ASN A 178 70.28 42.67 21.57
C ASN A 178 71.20 41.45 21.57
N SER A 179 72.41 41.58 20.98
CA SER A 179 73.40 40.48 20.90
C SER A 179 73.84 39.90 22.27
N LEU A 180 73.44 40.51 23.37
CA LEU A 180 73.83 40.17 24.75
C LEU A 180 72.73 39.59 25.64
N LYS A 181 71.42 39.64 25.23
CA LYS A 181 70.30 39.12 26.03
C LYS A 181 69.37 38.30 25.14
N LYS A 182 69.23 37.00 25.44
CA LYS A 182 68.25 36.13 24.82
C LYS A 182 67.00 36.14 25.65
N GLU A 183 65.88 36.45 25.04
CA GLU A 183 64.53 36.43 25.62
C GLU A 183 63.61 35.52 24.83
N VAL A 184 62.50 35.02 25.45
CA VAL A 184 61.53 34.18 24.78
C VAL A 184 60.15 34.80 24.97
N LEU A 185 59.45 34.98 23.85
CA LEU A 185 58.05 35.41 23.85
C LEU A 185 57.15 34.17 23.84
N LEU A 186 56.23 34.09 24.81
CA LEU A 186 55.23 33.08 24.92
C LEU A 186 53.85 33.74 24.67
N LEU A 187 53.16 33.27 23.63
CA LEU A 187 51.76 33.58 23.39
C LEU A 187 50.90 32.37 23.77
N SER A 188 49.85 32.62 24.50
CA SER A 188 48.84 31.59 24.84
C SER A 188 47.43 32.07 24.52
N THR A 189 46.55 31.19 24.01
CA THR A 189 45.13 31.52 23.89
C THR A 189 44.53 31.77 25.27
N ASN A 190 43.55 32.67 25.34
CA ASN A 190 42.86 32.92 26.61
C ASN A 190 42.19 31.63 27.11
N GLU A 191 42.27 31.40 28.43
CA GLU A 191 41.77 30.20 29.06
C GLU A 191 40.27 30.00 28.79
N GLY A 192 39.94 28.88 28.12
CA GLY A 192 38.56 28.48 27.87
C GLY A 192 37.94 28.98 26.56
N ASP A 193 38.56 29.90 25.80
CA ASP A 193 37.96 30.39 24.53
C ASP A 193 37.74 29.28 23.52
N ILE A 194 38.76 28.47 23.24
CA ILE A 194 38.66 27.33 22.35
C ILE A 194 37.65 26.31 22.90
N GLY A 195 37.74 26.00 24.19
CA GLY A 195 36.83 25.07 24.86
C GLY A 195 35.36 25.53 24.82
N ARG A 196 35.13 26.85 24.90
CA ARG A 196 33.78 27.44 24.83
C ARG A 196 33.17 27.29 23.43
N ILE A 197 33.93 27.63 22.39
CA ILE A 197 33.50 27.48 20.99
C ILE A 197 33.15 26.02 20.69
N ILE A 198 34.05 25.09 21.01
CA ILE A 198 33.84 23.66 20.84
C ILE A 198 32.60 23.18 21.58
N LYS A 199 32.39 23.61 22.82
CA LYS A 199 31.26 23.23 23.66
C LYS A 199 29.91 23.76 23.13
N GLU A 200 29.91 24.97 22.58
CA GLU A 200 28.73 25.53 21.93
C GLU A 200 28.39 24.83 20.61
N GLU A 201 29.37 24.51 19.79
CA GLU A 201 29.18 23.76 18.56
C GLU A 201 28.64 22.35 18.85
N ARG A 202 29.23 21.64 19.81
CA ARG A 202 28.72 20.33 20.24
C ARG A 202 27.26 20.41 20.75
N LYS A 203 26.92 21.45 21.50
CA LYS A 203 25.51 21.65 21.95
C LYS A 203 24.55 21.95 20.80
N ARG A 204 24.99 22.73 19.81
CA ARG A 204 24.16 22.99 18.61
C ARG A 204 23.91 21.71 17.85
N PHE A 205 24.97 20.91 17.61
CA PHE A 205 24.87 19.65 16.94
C PHE A 205 23.98 18.65 17.70
N LEU A 206 24.17 18.49 19.02
CA LEU A 206 23.34 17.61 19.85
C LEU A 206 21.86 18.00 19.82
N ARG A 207 21.55 19.31 19.86
CA ARG A 207 20.16 19.78 19.72
C ARG A 207 19.58 19.43 18.36
N ALA A 208 20.30 19.66 17.27
CA ALA A 208 19.87 19.31 15.93
C ALA A 208 19.66 17.79 15.78
N PHE A 209 20.57 16.98 16.34
CA PHE A 209 20.46 15.53 16.38
C PHE A 209 19.20 15.06 17.11
N LEU A 210 18.92 15.59 18.31
CA LEU A 210 17.73 15.21 19.09
C LEU A 210 16.43 15.62 18.39
N ILE A 211 16.40 16.78 17.74
CA ILE A 211 15.24 17.21 16.95
C ILE A 211 15.02 16.25 15.78
N ALA A 212 16.07 15.96 15.01
CA ALA A 212 15.98 15.05 13.88
C ALA A 212 15.54 13.63 14.28
N LEU A 213 16.08 13.12 15.41
CA LEU A 213 15.68 11.83 15.98
C LEU A 213 14.21 11.82 16.38
N SER A 214 13.75 12.88 17.04
CA SER A 214 12.35 13.00 17.48
C SER A 214 11.40 13.06 16.28
N VAL A 215 11.74 13.82 15.23
CA VAL A 215 10.96 13.90 13.99
C VAL A 215 10.93 12.53 13.27
N SER A 216 12.08 11.86 13.16
CA SER A 216 12.18 10.54 12.55
C SER A 216 11.32 9.50 13.29
N LEU A 217 11.38 9.47 14.62
CA LEU A 217 10.58 8.57 15.44
C LEU A 217 9.07 8.85 15.29
N PHE A 218 8.68 10.13 15.32
CA PHE A 218 7.30 10.54 15.13
C PHE A 218 6.77 10.12 13.76
N LEU A 219 7.51 10.38 12.69
CA LEU A 219 7.14 9.97 11.33
C LEU A 219 7.03 8.45 11.21
N SER A 220 7.94 7.70 11.83
CA SER A 220 7.94 6.23 11.82
C SER A 220 6.68 5.65 12.47
N ILE A 221 6.32 6.17 13.65
CA ILE A 221 5.12 5.75 14.40
C ILE A 221 3.86 6.12 13.59
N SER A 222 3.80 7.35 13.07
CA SER A 222 2.69 7.83 12.26
C SER A 222 2.49 6.97 11.00
N LEU A 223 3.55 6.70 10.24
CA LEU A 223 3.51 5.90 9.02
C LEU A 223 3.11 4.43 9.30
N SER A 224 3.62 3.87 10.41
CA SER A 224 3.23 2.53 10.85
C SER A 224 1.73 2.46 11.19
N GLY A 225 1.19 3.47 11.85
CA GLY A 225 -0.21 3.54 12.25
C GLY A 225 -1.17 3.82 11.08
N THR A 226 -0.79 4.73 10.20
CA THR A 226 -1.66 5.22 9.12
C THR A 226 -1.63 4.35 7.86
N ILE A 227 -0.53 3.68 7.57
CA ILE A 227 -0.37 2.91 6.33
C ILE A 227 -0.11 1.42 6.61
N ALA A 228 0.93 1.09 7.40
CA ALA A 228 1.36 -0.30 7.52
C ALA A 228 0.32 -1.20 8.21
N ARG A 229 -0.27 -0.75 9.30
CA ARG A 229 -1.28 -1.52 10.05
C ARG A 229 -2.58 -1.74 9.26
N PRO A 230 -3.19 -0.72 8.61
CA PRO A 230 -4.37 -0.92 7.78
C PRO A 230 -4.14 -1.87 6.61
N LEU A 231 -3.02 -1.73 5.89
CA LEU A 231 -2.68 -2.63 4.77
C LEU A 231 -2.51 -4.08 5.25
N ASN A 232 -1.85 -4.30 6.38
CA ASN A 232 -1.68 -5.66 6.93
C ASN A 232 -3.01 -6.27 7.39
N ARG A 233 -3.94 -5.45 7.92
CA ARG A 233 -5.29 -5.91 8.25
C ARG A 233 -6.08 -6.31 7.00
N LEU A 234 -6.01 -5.51 5.93
CA LEU A 234 -6.66 -5.84 4.65
C LEU A 234 -6.09 -7.10 4.03
N ALA A 235 -4.75 -7.26 4.03
CA ALA A 235 -4.09 -8.45 3.52
C ALA A 235 -4.54 -9.71 4.27
N LYS A 236 -4.52 -9.69 5.61
CA LYS A 236 -4.98 -10.81 6.44
C LYS A 236 -6.46 -11.12 6.25
N ALA A 237 -7.30 -10.09 6.11
CA ALA A 237 -8.72 -10.31 5.84
C ALA A 237 -8.97 -10.92 4.45
N ALA A 238 -8.17 -10.54 3.44
CA ALA A 238 -8.22 -11.15 2.11
C ALA A 238 -7.73 -12.60 2.10
N GLU A 239 -6.66 -12.91 2.86
CA GLU A 239 -6.17 -14.30 3.05
C GLU A 239 -7.19 -15.18 3.79
N GLY A 240 -7.86 -14.65 4.82
CA GLY A 240 -8.86 -15.39 5.60
C GLY A 240 -10.12 -15.77 4.82
N VAL A 241 -10.40 -15.10 3.70
CA VAL A 241 -11.48 -15.47 2.77
C VAL A 241 -11.17 -16.79 2.04
N SER A 242 -9.87 -17.16 1.90
CA SER A 242 -9.43 -18.38 1.20
C SER A 242 -9.57 -19.65 2.04
N ASP A 243 -9.31 -19.58 3.36
CA ASP A 243 -9.06 -20.81 4.16
C ASP A 243 -10.18 -21.22 5.13
N ALA A 244 -11.09 -20.32 5.52
CA ALA A 244 -12.03 -20.62 6.61
C ALA A 244 -13.46 -20.07 6.42
N GLY A 245 -13.81 -19.65 5.21
CA GLY A 245 -15.14 -19.09 4.95
C GLY A 245 -15.37 -17.76 5.70
N ILE A 246 -15.35 -16.65 4.93
CA ILE A 246 -15.97 -15.37 5.28
C ILE A 246 -15.39 -14.67 6.52
N GLY A 247 -14.11 -14.26 6.43
CA GLY A 247 -13.61 -13.20 7.30
C GLY A 247 -14.30 -11.87 6.95
N GLU A 248 -14.94 -11.23 7.92
CA GLU A 248 -15.45 -9.87 7.73
C GLU A 248 -14.27 -8.94 7.42
N ILE A 249 -14.29 -8.31 6.24
CA ILE A 249 -13.31 -7.29 5.89
C ILE A 249 -13.61 -6.07 6.75
N PRO A 250 -12.61 -5.56 7.54
CA PRO A 250 -12.83 -4.43 8.43
C PRO A 250 -13.41 -3.24 7.67
N SER A 251 -14.48 -2.65 8.20
CA SER A 251 -15.05 -1.43 7.64
C SER A 251 -14.05 -0.29 7.80
N MET A 252 -13.58 0.27 6.69
CA MET A 252 -12.75 1.47 6.64
C MET A 252 -13.52 2.63 5.98
N ASP A 253 -14.83 2.69 6.25
CA ASP A 253 -15.74 3.61 5.56
C ASP A 253 -15.51 5.08 5.91
N THR A 254 -14.81 5.34 7.03
CA THR A 254 -14.39 6.68 7.46
C THR A 254 -13.15 7.21 6.72
N ARG A 255 -12.46 6.35 5.92
CA ARG A 255 -11.27 6.76 5.16
C ARG A 255 -11.65 7.19 3.75
N ASN A 256 -11.24 8.40 3.38
CA ASN A 256 -11.44 8.96 2.03
C ASN A 256 -10.16 8.99 1.19
N ASP A 257 -9.15 8.19 1.57
CA ASP A 257 -7.87 8.04 0.85
C ASP A 257 -7.85 6.76 -0.01
N GLU A 258 -6.71 6.52 -0.68
CA GLU A 258 -6.49 5.38 -1.58
C GLU A 258 -6.64 4.03 -0.84
N ILE A 259 -6.30 3.99 0.45
CA ILE A 259 -6.44 2.78 1.29
C ILE A 259 -7.92 2.50 1.56
N GLY A 260 -8.72 3.55 1.80
CA GLY A 260 -10.17 3.45 1.89
C GLY A 260 -10.81 2.98 0.59
N GLY A 261 -10.33 3.50 -0.56
CA GLY A 261 -10.72 3.04 -1.90
C GLY A 261 -10.42 1.57 -2.14
N LEU A 262 -9.21 1.13 -1.78
CA LEU A 262 -8.79 -0.27 -1.85
C LEU A 262 -9.67 -1.17 -0.97
N ALA A 263 -9.94 -0.77 0.27
CA ALA A 263 -10.80 -1.53 1.19
C ALA A 263 -12.22 -1.73 0.63
N LYS A 264 -12.82 -0.70 0.03
CA LYS A 264 -14.12 -0.78 -0.65
C LYS A 264 -14.09 -1.74 -1.85
N SER A 265 -13.03 -1.72 -2.64
CA SER A 265 -12.87 -2.59 -3.81
C SER A 265 -12.71 -4.05 -3.40
N VAL A 266 -11.86 -4.34 -2.41
CA VAL A 266 -11.69 -5.69 -1.84
C VAL A 266 -13.01 -6.20 -1.26
N ARG A 267 -13.73 -5.39 -0.49
CA ARG A 267 -15.05 -5.77 0.07
C ARG A 267 -16.08 -6.09 -1.02
N ARG A 268 -16.12 -5.30 -2.09
CA ARG A 268 -17.01 -5.57 -3.23
C ARG A 268 -16.67 -6.89 -3.91
N MET A 269 -15.38 -7.14 -4.14
CA MET A 269 -14.91 -8.38 -4.75
C MET A 269 -15.23 -9.60 -3.88
N THR A 270 -14.96 -9.53 -2.57
CA THR A 270 -15.27 -10.63 -1.65
C THR A 270 -16.78 -10.84 -1.49
N GLY A 271 -17.58 -9.78 -1.45
CA GLY A 271 -19.04 -9.88 -1.45
C GLY A 271 -19.56 -10.59 -2.69
N ALA A 272 -19.09 -10.20 -3.88
CA ALA A 272 -19.48 -10.85 -5.13
C ALA A 272 -19.06 -12.33 -5.18
N LEU A 273 -17.89 -12.67 -4.63
CA LEU A 273 -17.42 -14.06 -4.51
C LEU A 273 -18.31 -14.88 -3.55
N GLN A 274 -18.68 -14.32 -2.41
CA GLN A 274 -19.57 -14.93 -1.44
C GLN A 274 -20.96 -15.23 -2.04
N ASP A 275 -21.52 -14.25 -2.74
CA ASP A 275 -22.83 -14.42 -3.40
C ASP A 275 -22.75 -15.52 -4.47
N ARG A 276 -21.60 -15.61 -5.16
CA ARG A 276 -21.38 -16.68 -6.15
C ARG A 276 -21.25 -18.05 -5.48
N VAL A 277 -20.52 -18.18 -4.38
CA VAL A 277 -20.40 -19.44 -3.63
C VAL A 277 -21.76 -19.89 -3.14
N LYS A 278 -22.54 -19.01 -2.49
CA LYS A 278 -23.91 -19.31 -2.03
C LYS A 278 -24.82 -19.76 -3.19
N SER A 279 -24.70 -19.10 -4.35
CA SER A 279 -25.47 -19.47 -5.55
C SER A 279 -25.10 -20.86 -6.05
N VAL A 280 -23.83 -21.24 -6.01
CA VAL A 280 -23.35 -22.58 -6.41
C VAL A 280 -23.79 -23.63 -5.41
N GLU A 281 -23.71 -23.34 -4.10
CA GLU A 281 -24.18 -24.26 -3.05
C GLU A 281 -25.68 -24.54 -3.15
N ALA A 282 -26.49 -23.47 -3.32
CA ALA A 282 -27.92 -23.60 -3.54
C ALA A 282 -28.24 -24.41 -4.79
N PHE A 283 -27.54 -24.14 -5.89
CA PHE A 283 -27.68 -24.92 -7.14
C PHE A 283 -27.35 -26.39 -6.94
N ALA A 284 -26.24 -26.71 -6.25
CA ALA A 284 -25.85 -28.10 -5.99
C ALA A 284 -26.89 -28.84 -5.14
N ALA A 285 -27.45 -28.16 -4.12
CA ALA A 285 -28.52 -28.70 -3.30
C ALA A 285 -29.79 -28.99 -4.12
N ASP A 286 -30.22 -28.02 -4.97
CA ASP A 286 -31.37 -28.18 -5.84
C ASP A 286 -31.20 -29.32 -6.85
N VAL A 287 -30.02 -29.41 -7.48
CA VAL A 287 -29.66 -30.53 -8.38
C VAL A 287 -29.74 -31.88 -7.66
N ALA A 288 -29.18 -31.97 -6.44
CA ALA A 288 -29.20 -33.21 -5.68
C ALA A 288 -30.65 -33.64 -5.36
N HIS A 289 -31.52 -32.71 -5.00
CA HIS A 289 -32.94 -32.99 -4.74
C HIS A 289 -33.69 -33.44 -6.01
N GLU A 290 -33.49 -32.74 -7.14
CA GLU A 290 -34.17 -33.07 -8.40
C GLU A 290 -33.69 -34.36 -9.08
N LEU A 291 -32.43 -34.76 -8.82
CA LEU A 291 -31.93 -36.06 -9.26
C LEU A 291 -32.41 -37.19 -8.32
N LYS A 292 -32.50 -36.97 -7.00
CA LYS A 292 -32.95 -37.98 -6.06
C LYS A 292 -34.40 -38.42 -6.29
N ASN A 293 -35.29 -37.49 -6.65
CA ASN A 293 -36.70 -37.76 -6.84
C ASN A 293 -36.96 -38.85 -7.93
N PRO A 294 -36.54 -38.66 -9.20
CA PRO A 294 -36.74 -39.69 -10.23
C PRO A 294 -35.94 -40.97 -9.95
N LEU A 295 -34.77 -40.87 -9.27
CA LEU A 295 -33.99 -42.05 -8.90
C LEU A 295 -34.75 -42.92 -7.91
N THR A 296 -35.37 -42.33 -6.88
CA THR A 296 -36.19 -43.07 -5.88
C THR A 296 -37.43 -43.66 -6.53
N SER A 297 -38.09 -42.94 -7.43
CA SER A 297 -39.24 -43.46 -8.19
C SER A 297 -38.85 -44.63 -9.08
N LEU A 298 -37.73 -44.51 -9.81
CA LEU A 298 -37.16 -45.57 -10.65
C LEU A 298 -36.80 -46.80 -9.82
N GLN A 299 -36.15 -46.65 -8.66
CA GLN A 299 -35.82 -47.72 -7.79
C GLN A 299 -37.08 -48.46 -7.27
N SER A 300 -38.07 -47.73 -6.81
CA SER A 300 -39.32 -48.30 -6.34
C SER A 300 -40.06 -49.05 -7.45
N ALA A 301 -40.09 -48.49 -8.67
CA ALA A 301 -40.72 -49.13 -9.84
C ALA A 301 -40.02 -50.44 -10.19
N ILE A 302 -38.68 -50.51 -10.12
CA ILE A 302 -37.87 -51.73 -10.37
C ILE A 302 -38.09 -52.73 -9.27
N GLU A 303 -38.05 -52.35 -7.98
CA GLU A 303 -38.30 -53.25 -6.85
C GLU A 303 -39.72 -53.86 -6.95
N THR A 304 -40.72 -53.07 -7.26
CA THR A 304 -42.11 -53.58 -7.45
C THR A 304 -42.22 -54.49 -8.65
N LEU A 305 -41.52 -54.17 -9.77
CA LEU A 305 -41.45 -55.03 -10.95
C LEU A 305 -40.94 -56.45 -10.67
N GLN A 306 -40.07 -56.65 -9.69
CA GLN A 306 -39.54 -57.94 -9.29
C GLN A 306 -40.57 -58.81 -8.58
N ILE A 307 -41.53 -58.23 -7.90
CA ILE A 307 -42.55 -58.93 -7.09
C ILE A 307 -43.91 -59.00 -7.79
N SER A 308 -44.19 -58.12 -8.73
CA SER A 308 -45.47 -58.09 -9.47
C SER A 308 -45.55 -59.26 -10.47
N ASN A 309 -46.71 -60.00 -10.41
CA ASN A 309 -47.04 -61.09 -11.32
C ASN A 309 -48.07 -60.68 -12.39
N GLU A 310 -48.67 -59.50 -12.28
CA GLU A 310 -49.66 -59.03 -13.22
C GLU A 310 -49.03 -58.31 -14.44
N GLU A 311 -49.35 -58.77 -15.64
CA GLU A 311 -48.74 -58.25 -16.88
C GLU A 311 -49.03 -56.77 -17.11
N GLU A 312 -50.24 -56.29 -16.78
CA GLU A 312 -50.65 -54.89 -16.92
C GLU A 312 -49.92 -53.97 -15.94
N GLU A 313 -49.76 -54.42 -14.69
CA GLU A 313 -48.98 -53.72 -13.68
C GLU A 313 -47.49 -53.59 -14.08
N ARG A 314 -46.92 -54.69 -14.59
CA ARG A 314 -45.51 -54.70 -15.11
C ARG A 314 -45.35 -53.74 -16.28
N LYS A 315 -46.29 -53.64 -17.22
CA LYS A 315 -46.26 -52.66 -18.31
C LYS A 315 -46.32 -51.21 -17.78
N GLN A 316 -47.17 -50.96 -16.78
CA GLN A 316 -47.25 -49.62 -16.14
C GLN A 316 -45.96 -49.25 -15.43
N LEU A 317 -45.40 -50.15 -14.62
CA LEU A 317 -44.13 -49.94 -13.89
C LEU A 317 -42.96 -49.73 -14.84
N THR A 318 -42.86 -50.52 -15.93
CA THR A 318 -41.87 -50.33 -16.98
C THR A 318 -42.00 -48.96 -17.65
N LYS A 319 -43.22 -48.49 -17.93
CA LYS A 319 -43.50 -47.18 -18.51
C LYS A 319 -43.05 -46.04 -17.56
N ILE A 320 -43.26 -46.21 -16.23
CA ILE A 320 -42.82 -45.26 -15.21
C ILE A 320 -41.26 -45.22 -15.18
N ALA A 321 -40.61 -46.39 -15.16
CA ALA A 321 -39.16 -46.48 -15.14
C ALA A 321 -38.52 -45.81 -16.37
N PHE A 322 -39.04 -46.08 -17.57
CA PHE A 322 -38.54 -45.41 -18.79
C PHE A 322 -38.80 -43.88 -18.78
N LYS A 323 -39.91 -43.44 -18.22
CA LYS A 323 -40.22 -42.01 -18.10
C LYS A 323 -39.24 -41.31 -17.17
N ASP A 324 -38.93 -41.92 -16.01
CA ASP A 324 -37.99 -41.33 -15.05
C ASP A 324 -36.55 -41.38 -15.59
N LEU A 325 -36.16 -42.41 -16.29
CA LEU A 325 -34.88 -42.47 -17.00
C LEU A 325 -34.71 -41.34 -18.03
N LYS A 326 -35.74 -41.09 -18.88
CA LYS A 326 -35.71 -39.96 -19.81
C LYS A 326 -35.67 -38.59 -19.12
N ARG A 327 -36.32 -38.50 -17.97
CA ARG A 327 -36.28 -37.26 -17.14
C ARG A 327 -34.87 -37.02 -16.60
N LEU A 328 -34.19 -38.06 -16.10
CA LEU A 328 -32.81 -37.99 -15.64
C LEU A 328 -31.85 -37.59 -16.75
N ASP A 329 -31.94 -38.21 -17.93
CA ASP A 329 -31.10 -37.86 -19.08
C ASP A 329 -31.25 -36.40 -19.49
N ARG A 330 -32.49 -35.90 -19.52
CA ARG A 330 -32.76 -34.48 -19.81
C ARG A 330 -32.23 -33.55 -18.71
N LEU A 331 -32.41 -33.87 -17.43
CA LEU A 331 -31.88 -33.09 -16.33
C LEU A 331 -30.35 -32.95 -16.41
N ILE A 332 -29.64 -34.06 -16.68
CA ILE A 332 -28.19 -34.08 -16.84
C ILE A 332 -27.77 -33.19 -18.04
N SER A 333 -28.46 -33.30 -19.15
CA SER A 333 -28.20 -32.50 -20.35
C SER A 333 -28.43 -31.01 -20.11
N ASP A 334 -29.50 -30.65 -19.41
CA ASP A 334 -29.84 -29.27 -19.07
C ASP A 334 -28.84 -28.65 -18.07
N ILE A 335 -28.39 -29.44 -17.09
CA ILE A 335 -27.32 -29.02 -16.12
C ILE A 335 -26.00 -28.78 -16.86
N ALA A 336 -25.63 -29.71 -17.75
CA ALA A 336 -24.39 -29.56 -18.54
C ALA A 336 -24.46 -28.33 -19.46
N SER A 337 -25.61 -28.09 -20.10
CA SER A 337 -25.84 -26.90 -20.93
C SER A 337 -25.79 -25.61 -20.13
N SER A 338 -26.41 -25.58 -18.93
CA SER A 338 -26.39 -24.40 -18.04
C SER A 338 -24.97 -24.06 -17.56
N SER A 339 -24.16 -25.09 -17.27
CA SER A 339 -22.76 -24.88 -16.85
C SER A 339 -21.89 -24.34 -17.99
N ARG A 340 -22.07 -24.83 -19.21
CA ARG A 340 -21.34 -24.32 -20.41
C ARG A 340 -21.75 -22.90 -20.77
N LEU A 341 -23.04 -22.60 -20.63
CA LEU A 341 -23.59 -21.27 -20.88
C LEU A 341 -22.88 -20.17 -20.12
N GLU A 342 -22.60 -20.36 -18.83
CA GLU A 342 -21.88 -19.36 -18.02
C GLU A 342 -20.48 -19.06 -18.59
N VAL A 343 -19.77 -20.10 -19.07
CA VAL A 343 -18.42 -19.94 -19.63
C VAL A 343 -18.46 -19.23 -21.00
N GLU A 344 -19.43 -19.58 -21.84
CA GLU A 344 -19.59 -18.97 -23.16
C GLU A 344 -19.99 -17.50 -23.09
N LEU A 345 -20.95 -17.17 -22.20
CA LEU A 345 -21.35 -15.79 -21.96
C LEU A 345 -20.24 -14.94 -21.38
N ALA A 346 -19.34 -15.54 -20.58
CA ALA A 346 -18.16 -14.84 -20.03
C ALA A 346 -17.08 -14.57 -21.07
N LYS A 347 -16.99 -15.36 -22.16
CA LYS A 347 -16.04 -15.12 -23.26
C LYS A 347 -16.40 -13.93 -24.13
N GLY A 348 -17.71 -13.54 -24.18
CA GLY A 348 -18.17 -12.32 -24.84
C GLY A 348 -18.03 -12.32 -26.35
N GLU A 349 -18.03 -13.48 -27.02
CA GLU A 349 -18.05 -13.60 -28.48
C GLU A 349 -19.47 -13.35 -29.03
N PHE A 350 -19.88 -12.07 -29.00
CA PHE A 350 -21.17 -11.64 -29.50
C PHE A 350 -21.06 -11.21 -30.97
N GLU A 351 -22.04 -11.60 -31.79
CA GLU A 351 -22.17 -11.24 -33.19
C GLU A 351 -23.50 -10.57 -33.47
N GLU A 352 -23.60 -9.89 -34.61
CA GLU A 352 -24.88 -9.35 -35.09
C GLU A 352 -25.76 -10.47 -35.60
N ILE A 353 -26.97 -10.59 -35.07
CA ILE A 353 -27.91 -11.66 -35.39
C ILE A 353 -29.23 -11.03 -35.83
N ASP A 354 -29.76 -11.49 -37.00
CA ASP A 354 -31.13 -11.19 -37.35
C ASP A 354 -32.09 -12.17 -36.65
N ILE A 355 -32.94 -11.60 -35.78
CA ILE A 355 -33.95 -12.35 -35.02
C ILE A 355 -34.92 -13.11 -35.96
N ARG A 356 -35.17 -12.60 -37.18
CA ARG A 356 -35.99 -13.27 -38.17
C ARG A 356 -35.41 -14.64 -38.52
N ASP A 357 -34.14 -14.69 -38.93
CA ASP A 357 -33.49 -15.92 -39.36
C ASP A 357 -33.51 -16.99 -38.28
N VAL A 358 -33.27 -16.55 -37.02
CA VAL A 358 -33.32 -17.44 -35.87
C VAL A 358 -34.75 -17.98 -35.65
N LEU A 359 -35.78 -17.13 -35.68
CA LEU A 359 -37.16 -17.55 -35.47
C LEU A 359 -37.67 -18.46 -36.59
N GLU A 360 -37.33 -18.16 -37.85
CA GLU A 360 -37.71 -19.03 -39.00
C GLU A 360 -37.07 -20.39 -38.84
N SER A 361 -35.77 -20.48 -38.50
CA SER A 361 -35.06 -21.73 -38.24
C SER A 361 -35.68 -22.54 -37.08
N VAL A 362 -35.99 -21.90 -35.98
CA VAL A 362 -36.65 -22.55 -34.82
C VAL A 362 -38.02 -23.11 -35.18
N ILE A 363 -38.80 -22.37 -35.96
CA ILE A 363 -40.15 -22.81 -36.39
C ILE A 363 -40.07 -23.97 -37.39
N GLU A 364 -39.14 -23.95 -38.33
CA GLU A 364 -38.94 -25.03 -39.27
C GLU A 364 -38.62 -26.35 -38.56
N VAL A 365 -37.67 -26.34 -37.63
CA VAL A 365 -37.34 -27.52 -36.81
C VAL A 365 -38.54 -27.94 -35.93
N THR A 366 -39.26 -26.99 -35.38
CA THR A 366 -40.46 -27.28 -34.58
C THR A 366 -41.55 -27.93 -35.37
N ARG A 367 -41.84 -27.44 -36.58
CA ARG A 367 -42.85 -28.04 -37.48
C ARG A 367 -42.51 -29.46 -37.88
N THR A 368 -41.25 -29.80 -38.10
CA THR A 368 -40.78 -31.17 -38.40
C THR A 368 -40.97 -32.12 -37.22
N ASN A 369 -40.85 -31.62 -35.96
CA ASN A 369 -40.95 -32.40 -34.73
C ASN A 369 -42.39 -32.51 -34.20
N ILE A 370 -43.31 -31.62 -34.61
CA ILE A 370 -44.74 -31.72 -34.25
C ILE A 370 -45.26 -32.98 -34.87
N SER A 371 -45.49 -34.01 -34.05
CA SER A 371 -46.15 -35.24 -34.54
C SER A 371 -47.54 -34.88 -35.06
N LYS A 372 -47.90 -35.44 -36.23
CA LYS A 372 -49.22 -35.22 -36.91
C LYS A 372 -50.45 -35.46 -36.03
N LYS A 373 -50.24 -35.88 -34.77
CA LYS A 373 -51.32 -36.08 -33.75
C LYS A 373 -51.77 -34.82 -32.99
N LEU A 374 -50.92 -33.77 -32.99
CA LEU A 374 -51.27 -32.49 -32.32
C LEU A 374 -51.45 -31.45 -33.43
N GLU A 375 -52.65 -31.23 -33.92
CA GLU A 375 -53.00 -30.18 -34.89
C GLU A 375 -52.81 -28.78 -34.29
N ILE A 376 -51.55 -28.42 -33.92
CA ILE A 376 -51.21 -27.09 -33.41
C ILE A 376 -50.62 -26.26 -34.52
N ASP A 377 -51.19 -25.08 -34.77
CA ASP A 377 -50.73 -24.13 -35.78
C ASP A 377 -49.74 -23.14 -35.16
N VAL A 378 -48.52 -23.05 -35.74
CA VAL A 378 -47.49 -22.07 -35.27
C VAL A 378 -47.42 -20.92 -36.27
N ARG A 379 -47.90 -19.74 -35.84
CA ARG A 379 -47.96 -18.51 -36.64
C ARG A 379 -46.83 -17.56 -36.29
N LEU A 380 -46.14 -17.07 -37.34
CA LEU A 380 -45.05 -16.13 -37.22
C LEU A 380 -45.43 -14.78 -37.84
N ASN A 381 -45.45 -13.73 -37.04
CA ASN A 381 -45.77 -12.37 -37.47
C ASN A 381 -44.54 -11.47 -37.24
N ILE A 382 -43.71 -11.30 -38.25
CA ILE A 382 -42.51 -10.50 -38.22
C ILE A 382 -42.55 -9.41 -39.30
N PRO A 383 -42.09 -8.15 -39.02
CA PRO A 383 -42.02 -7.12 -40.04
C PRO A 383 -41.00 -7.53 -41.13
N LYS A 384 -41.13 -6.98 -42.33
CA LYS A 384 -40.18 -7.26 -43.42
C LYS A 384 -38.77 -6.69 -43.20
N SER A 385 -38.63 -5.73 -42.30
CA SER A 385 -37.35 -5.15 -41.95
C SER A 385 -36.54 -6.09 -41.07
N GLU A 386 -35.22 -6.10 -41.23
CA GLU A 386 -34.29 -6.85 -40.38
C GLU A 386 -34.37 -6.35 -38.92
N ILE A 387 -34.31 -7.28 -37.98
CA ILE A 387 -34.27 -6.99 -36.53
C ILE A 387 -32.93 -7.47 -36.00
N ARG A 388 -31.91 -6.59 -36.01
CA ARG A 388 -30.55 -6.93 -35.58
C ARG A 388 -30.34 -6.68 -34.11
N VAL A 389 -29.84 -7.71 -33.44
CA VAL A 389 -29.42 -7.67 -32.02
C VAL A 389 -28.01 -8.23 -31.88
N LEU A 390 -27.29 -7.81 -30.86
CA LEU A 390 -26.00 -8.37 -30.52
C LEU A 390 -26.18 -9.59 -29.62
N GLY A 391 -25.60 -10.75 -30.00
CA GLY A 391 -25.78 -11.96 -29.21
C GLY A 391 -25.00 -13.16 -29.72
N ILE A 392 -25.32 -14.34 -29.20
CA ILE A 392 -24.82 -15.63 -29.66
C ILE A 392 -26.01 -16.36 -30.30
N GLY A 393 -25.95 -16.64 -31.60
CA GLY A 393 -27.07 -17.19 -32.40
C GLY A 393 -27.68 -18.44 -31.80
N ASP A 394 -26.86 -19.42 -31.46
CA ASP A 394 -27.31 -20.68 -30.85
C ASP A 394 -28.01 -20.48 -29.52
N ARG A 395 -27.62 -19.47 -28.74
CA ARG A 395 -28.20 -19.17 -27.43
C ARG A 395 -29.53 -18.44 -27.54
N ILE A 396 -29.66 -17.55 -28.48
CA ILE A 396 -30.95 -16.92 -28.83
C ILE A 396 -31.93 -17.96 -29.37
N ALA A 397 -31.46 -18.84 -30.26
CA ALA A 397 -32.27 -19.96 -30.74
C ALA A 397 -32.73 -20.87 -29.59
N GLN A 398 -31.86 -21.18 -28.63
CA GLN A 398 -32.20 -21.97 -27.43
C GLN A 398 -33.31 -21.30 -26.60
N VAL A 399 -33.32 -19.97 -26.47
CA VAL A 399 -34.41 -19.24 -25.77
C VAL A 399 -35.74 -19.50 -26.49
N PHE A 400 -35.79 -19.32 -27.80
CA PHE A 400 -37.03 -19.52 -28.55
C PHE A 400 -37.48 -20.98 -28.57
N TYR A 401 -36.55 -21.94 -28.70
CA TYR A 401 -36.87 -23.37 -28.55
C TYR A 401 -37.53 -23.67 -27.23
N ASN A 402 -36.97 -23.16 -26.10
CA ASN A 402 -37.54 -23.40 -24.79
C ASN A 402 -38.93 -22.79 -24.62
N LEU A 403 -39.17 -21.58 -25.15
CA LEU A 403 -40.48 -20.94 -25.09
C LEU A 403 -41.51 -21.64 -25.95
N VAL A 404 -41.13 -22.03 -27.16
CA VAL A 404 -42.04 -22.75 -28.08
C VAL A 404 -42.33 -24.16 -27.56
N ASP A 405 -41.38 -24.92 -27.07
CA ASP A 405 -41.57 -26.24 -26.44
C ASP A 405 -42.52 -26.14 -25.22
N ASN A 406 -42.34 -25.11 -24.40
CA ASN A 406 -43.27 -24.82 -23.32
C ASN A 406 -44.69 -24.53 -23.84
N ALA A 407 -44.83 -23.65 -24.84
CA ALA A 407 -46.12 -23.32 -25.45
C ALA A 407 -46.82 -24.56 -26.01
N LEU A 408 -46.09 -25.43 -26.74
CA LEU A 408 -46.57 -26.71 -27.26
C LEU A 408 -47.02 -27.66 -26.15
N SER A 409 -46.25 -27.73 -25.06
CA SER A 409 -46.51 -28.66 -23.95
C SER A 409 -47.77 -28.31 -23.15
N PHE A 410 -48.17 -27.03 -23.13
CA PHE A 410 -49.34 -26.55 -22.44
C PHE A 410 -50.58 -26.33 -23.32
N SER A 411 -50.39 -26.28 -24.62
CA SER A 411 -51.45 -26.08 -25.61
C SER A 411 -52.31 -27.33 -25.81
N LYS A 412 -53.60 -27.14 -26.19
CA LYS A 412 -54.51 -28.21 -26.53
C LYS A 412 -54.44 -28.51 -28.04
N SER A 413 -54.87 -29.70 -28.44
CA SER A 413 -55.01 -30.00 -29.88
C SER A 413 -55.96 -29.01 -30.55
N GLY A 414 -55.63 -28.52 -31.75
CA GLY A 414 -56.39 -27.50 -32.47
C GLY A 414 -56.15 -26.07 -32.04
N SER A 415 -55.21 -25.83 -31.12
CA SER A 415 -54.85 -24.48 -30.70
C SER A 415 -53.75 -23.85 -31.58
N SER A 416 -53.49 -22.56 -31.42
CA SER A 416 -52.43 -21.86 -32.14
C SER A 416 -51.41 -21.25 -31.17
N ILE A 417 -50.13 -21.25 -31.58
CA ILE A 417 -49.04 -20.52 -30.97
C ILE A 417 -48.74 -19.34 -31.87
N GLU A 418 -48.72 -18.14 -31.31
CA GLU A 418 -48.43 -16.90 -32.03
C GLU A 418 -47.05 -16.35 -31.59
N ILE A 419 -46.17 -16.12 -32.55
CA ILE A 419 -44.87 -15.48 -32.32
C ILE A 419 -44.89 -14.14 -33.04
N ASN A 420 -44.85 -13.05 -32.29
CA ASN A 420 -44.87 -11.70 -32.83
C ASN A 420 -43.51 -11.04 -32.56
N ALA A 421 -42.95 -10.33 -33.54
CA ALA A 421 -41.76 -9.54 -33.34
C ALA A 421 -41.93 -8.15 -33.96
N TRP A 422 -41.45 -7.14 -33.25
CA TRP A 422 -41.42 -5.75 -33.73
C TRP A 422 -40.30 -4.97 -33.05
N THR A 423 -39.98 -3.79 -33.57
CA THR A 423 -38.96 -2.92 -33.02
C THR A 423 -39.57 -1.66 -32.45
N THR A 424 -38.99 -1.16 -31.37
CA THR A 424 -39.15 0.19 -30.90
C THR A 424 -37.93 1.02 -31.30
N LYS A 425 -37.80 2.28 -30.85
CA LYS A 425 -36.60 3.10 -31.12
C LYS A 425 -35.31 2.52 -30.51
N LYS A 426 -35.40 1.67 -29.50
CA LYS A 426 -34.23 1.18 -28.74
C LYS A 426 -34.16 -0.33 -28.58
N GLU A 427 -35.28 -1.02 -28.77
CA GLU A 427 -35.40 -2.44 -28.41
C GLU A 427 -36.12 -3.24 -29.50
N ALA A 428 -35.67 -4.45 -29.68
CA ALA A 428 -36.42 -5.50 -30.36
C ALA A 428 -37.33 -6.16 -29.31
N ILE A 429 -38.60 -6.30 -29.63
CA ILE A 429 -39.59 -6.95 -28.79
C ILE A 429 -40.09 -8.18 -29.48
N ILE A 430 -39.98 -9.32 -28.81
CA ILE A 430 -40.44 -10.63 -29.30
C ILE A 430 -41.43 -11.19 -28.27
N GLU A 431 -42.60 -11.60 -28.75
CA GLU A 431 -43.68 -12.11 -27.93
C GLU A 431 -44.11 -13.49 -28.39
N VAL A 432 -44.09 -14.47 -27.47
CA VAL A 432 -44.56 -15.84 -27.73
C VAL A 432 -45.85 -16.06 -26.92
N LYS A 433 -46.97 -16.30 -27.61
CA LYS A 433 -48.28 -16.49 -27.03
C LYS A 433 -48.77 -17.91 -27.25
N ASP A 434 -49.31 -18.49 -26.17
CA ASP A 434 -50.00 -19.79 -26.22
C ASP A 434 -51.49 -19.66 -25.89
N GLN A 435 -52.25 -20.76 -26.10
CA GLN A 435 -53.64 -20.89 -25.73
C GLN A 435 -53.84 -21.97 -24.64
N GLY A 436 -52.84 -22.08 -23.75
CA GLY A 436 -52.89 -22.99 -22.62
C GLY A 436 -53.77 -22.52 -21.46
N PRO A 437 -53.63 -23.12 -20.26
CA PRO A 437 -54.40 -22.74 -19.07
C PRO A 437 -53.95 -21.42 -18.44
N GLY A 438 -52.84 -20.82 -18.94
CA GLY A 438 -52.22 -19.66 -18.30
C GLY A 438 -51.39 -20.02 -17.06
N ILE A 439 -50.88 -18.99 -16.38
CA ILE A 439 -50.00 -19.10 -15.21
C ILE A 439 -50.74 -18.48 -14.01
N PRO A 440 -50.85 -19.17 -12.86
CA PRO A 440 -51.41 -18.56 -11.64
C PRO A 440 -50.66 -17.29 -11.26
N LYS A 441 -51.40 -16.26 -10.85
CA LYS A 441 -50.79 -14.93 -10.58
C LYS A 441 -49.64 -14.98 -9.56
N GLU A 442 -49.79 -15.83 -8.53
CA GLU A 442 -48.75 -16.08 -7.53
C GLU A 442 -47.45 -16.69 -8.08
N ASN A 443 -47.54 -17.38 -9.21
CA ASN A 443 -46.43 -18.11 -9.82
C ASN A 443 -45.70 -17.32 -10.91
N LEU A 444 -46.27 -16.21 -11.42
CA LEU A 444 -45.70 -15.40 -12.51
C LEU A 444 -44.26 -14.93 -12.20
N GLY A 445 -43.93 -14.61 -10.93
CA GLY A 445 -42.57 -14.22 -10.55
C GLY A 445 -41.62 -15.40 -10.40
N ARG A 446 -42.14 -16.60 -10.10
CA ARG A 446 -41.36 -17.79 -9.76
C ARG A 446 -41.08 -18.72 -10.91
N ILE A 447 -41.80 -18.63 -12.02
CA ILE A 447 -41.61 -19.53 -13.18
C ILE A 447 -40.21 -19.46 -13.80
N PHE A 448 -39.43 -18.40 -13.51
CA PHE A 448 -38.05 -18.23 -13.93
C PHE A 448 -37.03 -18.70 -12.88
N GLU A 449 -37.49 -19.21 -11.72
CA GLU A 449 -36.62 -19.86 -10.73
C GLU A 449 -36.17 -21.22 -11.27
N ARG A 450 -34.94 -21.65 -10.88
CA ARG A 450 -34.41 -22.94 -11.30
C ARG A 450 -35.25 -24.07 -10.72
N PHE A 451 -35.50 -25.14 -11.52
CA PHE A 451 -36.27 -26.32 -11.16
C PHE A 451 -37.74 -26.06 -10.80
N TYR A 452 -38.19 -24.83 -10.98
CA TYR A 452 -39.61 -24.54 -10.72
C TYR A 452 -40.48 -25.15 -11.81
N THR A 453 -41.42 -26.01 -11.40
CA THR A 453 -42.41 -26.65 -12.27
C THR A 453 -43.81 -26.49 -11.65
N TYR A 454 -44.73 -25.98 -12.45
CA TYR A 454 -46.14 -25.95 -12.09
C TYR A 454 -46.94 -26.57 -13.25
N ARG A 455 -47.71 -27.66 -12.93
CA ARG A 455 -48.69 -28.22 -13.85
C ARG A 455 -49.98 -28.56 -13.12
N PRO A 456 -51.16 -28.25 -13.71
CA PRO A 456 -52.44 -28.75 -13.20
C PRO A 456 -52.47 -30.29 -13.20
N GLU A 457 -53.16 -30.89 -12.24
CA GLU A 457 -53.15 -32.33 -11.91
C GLU A 457 -53.51 -33.29 -13.06
N GLU A 458 -54.14 -32.82 -14.13
CA GLU A 458 -54.62 -33.65 -15.23
C GLU A 458 -53.57 -33.98 -16.34
N LYS A 459 -52.44 -33.32 -16.35
CA LYS A 459 -51.39 -33.57 -17.35
C LYS A 459 -50.15 -34.17 -16.70
N SER A 460 -49.77 -35.35 -17.17
CA SER A 460 -48.66 -36.17 -16.70
C SER A 460 -47.44 -35.38 -16.26
N PHE A 461 -47.13 -35.43 -14.97
CA PHE A 461 -45.86 -35.03 -14.41
C PHE A 461 -44.73 -35.70 -15.19
N GLY A 462 -43.71 -34.95 -15.65
CA GLY A 462 -42.43 -35.61 -15.93
C GLY A 462 -41.70 -35.28 -17.21
N ASN A 463 -42.10 -34.33 -18.04
CA ASN A 463 -41.35 -34.09 -19.29
C ASN A 463 -40.43 -32.86 -19.28
N ASN A 464 -40.51 -31.94 -18.31
CA ASN A 464 -39.70 -30.73 -18.29
C ASN A 464 -38.86 -30.69 -17.01
N SER A 465 -37.58 -30.30 -17.16
CA SER A 465 -36.59 -30.22 -16.06
C SER A 465 -36.81 -29.06 -15.09
N GLY A 466 -37.62 -28.06 -15.47
CA GLY A 466 -37.77 -26.81 -14.72
C GLY A 466 -36.59 -25.85 -14.91
N LEU A 467 -35.61 -26.18 -15.76
CA LEU A 467 -34.45 -25.35 -16.05
C LEU A 467 -34.64 -24.45 -17.28
N GLY A 468 -35.51 -24.82 -18.23
CA GLY A 468 -35.64 -24.12 -19.51
C GLY A 468 -35.92 -22.63 -19.40
N LEU A 469 -36.89 -22.21 -18.55
CA LEU A 469 -37.23 -20.80 -18.38
C LEU A 469 -36.13 -20.03 -17.57
N SER A 470 -35.47 -20.68 -16.63
CA SER A 470 -34.35 -20.07 -15.90
C SER A 470 -33.15 -19.84 -16.84
N ILE A 471 -32.90 -20.77 -17.76
CA ILE A 471 -31.87 -20.61 -18.82
C ILE A 471 -32.25 -19.45 -19.75
N CYS A 472 -33.52 -19.34 -20.17
CA CYS A 472 -33.99 -18.22 -20.98
C CYS A 472 -33.71 -16.87 -20.26
N LYS A 473 -34.04 -16.76 -18.99
CA LYS A 473 -33.79 -15.54 -18.21
C LYS A 473 -32.28 -15.22 -18.10
N GLN A 474 -31.44 -16.23 -17.93
CA GLN A 474 -29.99 -16.05 -17.83
C GLN A 474 -29.39 -15.57 -19.16
N ILE A 475 -29.79 -16.17 -20.28
CA ILE A 475 -29.36 -15.76 -21.64
C ILE A 475 -29.80 -14.32 -21.92
N ILE A 476 -31.08 -14.02 -21.76
CA ILE A 476 -31.62 -12.68 -22.05
C ILE A 476 -31.00 -11.61 -21.16
N LYS A 477 -30.75 -11.90 -19.87
CA LYS A 477 -30.07 -10.98 -18.96
C LYS A 477 -28.62 -10.73 -19.37
N SER A 478 -27.91 -11.71 -19.88
CA SER A 478 -26.52 -11.54 -20.35
C SER A 478 -26.42 -10.67 -21.61
N LEU A 479 -27.49 -10.62 -22.40
CA LEU A 479 -27.64 -9.74 -23.57
C LEU A 479 -28.18 -8.35 -23.18
N ASN A 480 -28.18 -7.99 -21.91
CA ASN A 480 -28.77 -6.75 -21.37
C ASN A 480 -30.27 -6.59 -21.70
N GLY A 481 -30.95 -7.71 -21.98
CA GLY A 481 -32.38 -7.76 -22.25
C GLY A 481 -33.22 -8.09 -21.01
N THR A 482 -34.54 -8.14 -21.21
CA THR A 482 -35.52 -8.49 -20.18
C THR A 482 -36.50 -9.51 -20.75
N ILE A 483 -36.89 -10.50 -19.92
CA ILE A 483 -37.96 -11.44 -20.20
C ILE A 483 -39.03 -11.36 -19.14
N ILE A 484 -40.29 -11.24 -19.54
CA ILE A 484 -41.45 -11.21 -18.68
C ILE A 484 -42.52 -12.19 -19.15
N ALA A 485 -43.32 -12.66 -18.21
CA ALA A 485 -44.48 -13.50 -18.51
C ALA A 485 -45.74 -12.84 -17.98
N THR A 486 -46.81 -12.92 -18.78
CA THR A 486 -48.16 -12.42 -18.43
C THR A 486 -49.22 -13.42 -18.91
N ASN A 487 -50.43 -13.28 -18.42
CA ASN A 487 -51.58 -14.04 -18.92
C ASN A 487 -52.34 -13.23 -19.97
N ARG A 488 -52.81 -13.91 -20.99
CA ARG A 488 -53.70 -13.33 -22.03
C ARG A 488 -55.13 -13.16 -21.48
N ALA A 489 -55.80 -12.13 -21.89
CA ALA A 489 -57.19 -11.89 -21.49
C ALA A 489 -58.16 -13.02 -21.98
N GLU A 490 -57.81 -13.64 -23.15
CA GLU A 490 -58.57 -14.70 -23.79
C GLU A 490 -58.18 -16.11 -23.31
N GLY A 491 -57.30 -16.21 -22.30
CA GLY A 491 -56.71 -17.46 -21.85
C GLY A 491 -55.36 -17.76 -22.52
N GLY A 492 -54.49 -18.47 -21.79
CA GLY A 492 -53.10 -18.75 -22.20
C GLY A 492 -52.06 -17.81 -21.57
N ALA A 493 -50.80 -18.09 -21.82
CA ALA A 493 -49.69 -17.27 -21.38
C ALA A 493 -49.06 -16.49 -22.56
N SER A 494 -48.38 -15.39 -22.21
CA SER A 494 -47.61 -14.58 -23.13
C SER A 494 -46.21 -14.33 -22.51
N PHE A 495 -45.17 -14.71 -23.18
CA PHE A 495 -43.78 -14.44 -22.82
C PHE A 495 -43.23 -13.32 -23.70
N THR A 496 -42.83 -12.22 -23.13
CA THR A 496 -42.30 -11.06 -23.87
C THR A 496 -40.83 -10.91 -23.57
N ILE A 497 -40.02 -10.88 -24.62
CA ILE A 497 -38.55 -10.63 -24.58
C ILE A 497 -38.30 -9.25 -25.15
N MET A 498 -37.47 -8.49 -24.49
CA MET A 498 -36.98 -7.18 -24.92
C MET A 498 -35.44 -7.24 -24.98
N LEU A 499 -34.88 -6.98 -26.15
CA LEU A 499 -33.45 -6.97 -26.40
C LEU A 499 -33.04 -5.60 -26.94
N PRO A 500 -31.89 -5.04 -26.53
CA PRO A 500 -31.41 -3.79 -27.08
C PRO A 500 -31.09 -3.93 -28.55
N LEU A 501 -31.55 -2.98 -29.39
CA LEU A 501 -31.15 -2.91 -30.79
C LEU A 501 -29.72 -2.38 -30.88
N GLN A 502 -28.99 -2.89 -31.89
CA GLN A 502 -27.75 -2.29 -32.28
C GLN A 502 -28.07 -1.09 -33.20
N ASN A 503 -27.61 0.11 -32.81
CA ASN A 503 -27.78 1.32 -33.64
C ASN A 503 -26.77 1.35 -34.76
#